data_88d35af7a21d645631a252fd1c2a56f7
#
_entry.id   88d35af7a21d645631a252fd1c2a56f7
#
_cell.length_a   1.000
_cell.length_b   1.000
_cell.length_c   1.000
_cell.angle_alpha   90.00
_cell.angle_beta   90.00
_cell.angle_gamma   90.00
#
_symmetry.space_group_name_H-M   'P 1'
#
loop_
_entity.id
_entity.type
_entity.pdbx_description
1 polymer ?
#
loop_
_entity_poly.entity_id
_entity_poly.type
_entity_poly.pdbx_seq_one_letter_code
_entity_poly.pdbx_strand_id
1 'polypeptide(L)'
;KRQVVDGVRGETLRRWDMPEESGRRALELCLGREIELMIFAGEEIVVDPFSKESLSRTYPFPIFHSAAVVAEDPRAYLEERGLPLTKVHGDWNQARYPLEELGALPGVQLTASNDHDFELVPDRVDKGRAMALIALLYGVPLGETAAVGDSDNDLSMLRAAGLPIAMGNAPA
;
A
#
# COMPACT_ATOMS: atom_id res chain seq x y z
N LYS A 1 5.58 -0.57 1.67
CA LYS A 1 5.92 0.63 0.87
C LYS A 1 5.54 1.96 1.55
N ARG A 2 4.47 2.03 2.30
CA ARG A 2 3.90 3.27 2.88
C ARG A 2 4.67 3.83 4.07
N GLN A 3 5.46 3.00 4.76
CA GLN A 3 6.25 3.45 5.90
C GLN A 3 7.49 2.57 6.12
N VAL A 4 8.47 3.14 6.82
CA VAL A 4 9.64 2.45 7.38
C VAL A 4 9.50 2.49 8.90
N VAL A 5 9.60 1.35 9.53
CA VAL A 5 9.40 1.16 10.97
C VAL A 5 10.67 0.56 11.58
N ASP A 6 11.08 1.06 12.74
CA ASP A 6 12.09 0.43 13.57
C ASP A 6 11.51 -0.88 14.14
N GLY A 7 12.07 -2.02 13.71
CA GLY A 7 11.57 -3.34 14.11
C GLY A 7 11.76 -3.69 15.59
N VAL A 8 12.60 -2.95 16.31
CA VAL A 8 12.87 -3.16 17.75
C VAL A 8 11.96 -2.27 18.59
N ARG A 9 11.82 -1.00 18.20
CA ARG A 9 11.06 0.00 18.96
C ARG A 9 9.61 0.13 18.50
N GLY A 10 9.28 -0.35 17.33
CA GLY A 10 7.97 -0.19 16.72
C GLY A 10 7.69 1.26 16.25
N GLU A 11 8.70 2.13 16.26
CA GLU A 11 8.57 3.53 15.88
C GLU A 11 8.54 3.69 14.37
N THR A 12 7.61 4.50 13.85
CA THR A 12 7.57 4.87 12.43
C THR A 12 8.67 5.90 12.15
N LEU A 13 9.71 5.49 11.45
CA LEU A 13 10.84 6.34 11.07
C LEU A 13 10.50 7.24 9.88
N ARG A 14 9.66 6.76 8.97
CA ARG A 14 9.18 7.52 7.82
C ARG A 14 7.84 6.97 7.35
N ARG A 15 6.91 7.87 7.09
CA ARG A 15 5.63 7.60 6.43
C ARG A 15 5.48 8.50 5.20
N TRP A 16 4.83 7.99 4.18
CA TRP A 16 4.44 8.73 2.99
C TRP A 16 2.93 8.74 2.91
N ASP A 17 2.36 9.93 2.99
CA ASP A 17 0.93 10.15 2.92
C ASP A 17 0.55 10.60 1.49
N MET A 18 -0.65 10.25 1.04
CA MET A 18 -1.20 10.78 -0.21
C MET A 18 -1.53 12.26 -0.05
N PRO A 19 -1.52 13.04 -1.15
CA PRO A 19 -2.15 14.36 -1.12
C PRO A 19 -3.61 14.20 -0.68
N GLU A 20 -4.04 15.04 0.26
CA GLU A 20 -5.37 14.95 0.89
C GLU A 20 -6.51 14.91 -0.14
N GLU A 21 -6.49 15.82 -1.11
CA GLU A 21 -7.49 15.91 -2.17
C GLU A 21 -7.52 14.64 -3.04
N SER A 22 -6.35 14.11 -3.41
CA SER A 22 -6.25 12.87 -4.19
C SER A 22 -6.71 11.66 -3.39
N GLY A 23 -6.39 11.60 -2.10
CA GLY A 23 -6.87 10.55 -1.20
C GLY A 23 -8.39 10.59 -1.06
N ARG A 24 -8.98 11.76 -0.83
CA ARG A 24 -10.43 11.95 -0.76
C ARG A 24 -11.12 11.50 -2.07
N ARG A 25 -10.57 11.93 -3.21
CA ARG A 25 -11.13 11.58 -4.52
C ARG A 25 -11.00 10.10 -4.83
N ALA A 26 -9.91 9.45 -4.41
CA ALA A 26 -9.73 8.00 -4.55
C ALA A 26 -10.82 7.21 -3.81
N LEU A 27 -11.13 7.60 -2.57
CA LEU A 27 -12.20 6.97 -1.81
C LEU A 27 -13.58 7.21 -2.43
N GLU A 28 -13.87 8.41 -2.95
CA GLU A 28 -15.11 8.69 -3.69
C GLU A 28 -15.26 7.80 -4.94
N LEU A 29 -14.18 7.54 -5.64
CA LEU A 29 -14.18 6.69 -6.83
C LEU A 29 -14.41 5.22 -6.50
N CYS A 30 -13.92 4.74 -5.36
CA CYS A 30 -13.94 3.32 -5.01
C CYS A 30 -15.13 2.91 -4.15
N LEU A 31 -15.52 3.73 -3.16
CA LEU A 31 -16.61 3.41 -2.25
C LEU A 31 -17.96 3.30 -2.98
N GLY A 32 -18.77 2.32 -2.59
CA GLY A 32 -20.07 2.06 -3.20
C GLY A 32 -20.03 1.32 -4.55
N ARG A 33 -18.86 0.91 -5.03
CA ARG A 33 -18.70 0.13 -6.27
C ARG A 33 -18.64 -1.39 -6.07
N GLU A 34 -18.87 -1.87 -4.86
CA GLU A 34 -18.72 -3.29 -4.48
C GLU A 34 -17.31 -3.82 -4.83
N ILE A 35 -16.31 -3.02 -4.54
CA ILE A 35 -14.89 -3.37 -4.59
C ILE A 35 -14.47 -3.71 -3.16
N GLU A 36 -13.79 -4.84 -2.96
CA GLU A 36 -13.20 -5.17 -1.67
C GLU A 36 -12.03 -4.25 -1.38
N LEU A 37 -12.22 -3.30 -0.46
CA LEU A 37 -11.23 -2.27 -0.15
C LEU A 37 -10.54 -2.52 1.17
N MET A 38 -9.22 -2.39 1.17
CA MET A 38 -8.41 -2.16 2.35
C MET A 38 -7.83 -0.75 2.30
N ILE A 39 -8.28 0.10 3.20
CA ILE A 39 -7.88 1.51 3.29
C ILE A 39 -6.84 1.63 4.40
N PHE A 40 -5.63 2.03 4.05
CA PHE A 40 -4.55 2.21 5.00
C PHE A 40 -4.40 3.69 5.31
N ALA A 41 -4.66 4.08 6.56
CA ALA A 41 -4.61 5.47 7.01
C ALA A 41 -3.93 5.57 8.38
N GLY A 42 -2.95 6.45 8.52
CA GLY A 42 -2.10 6.46 9.70
C GLY A 42 -1.52 5.07 9.97
N GLU A 43 -1.78 4.53 11.14
CA GLU A 43 -1.38 3.17 11.54
C GLU A 43 -2.53 2.14 11.40
N GLU A 44 -3.70 2.55 10.90
CA GLU A 44 -4.90 1.74 10.86
C GLU A 44 -5.13 1.13 9.48
N ILE A 45 -5.82 -0.02 9.46
CA ILE A 45 -6.45 -0.60 8.29
C ILE A 45 -7.95 -0.40 8.47
N VAL A 46 -8.58 0.36 7.60
CA VAL A 46 -10.02 0.66 7.64
C VAL A 46 -10.70 -0.06 6.48
N VAL A 47 -11.82 -0.69 6.76
CA VAL A 47 -12.67 -1.39 5.78
C VAL A 47 -14.13 -0.99 6.01
N ASP A 48 -14.93 -1.03 4.95
CA ASP A 48 -16.38 -0.95 5.08
C ASP A 48 -16.98 -2.32 5.44
N PRO A 49 -18.26 -2.43 5.83
CA PRO A 49 -18.89 -3.71 6.17
C PRO A 49 -18.88 -4.72 5.02
N PHE A 50 -19.07 -4.26 3.77
CA PHE A 50 -19.02 -5.12 2.58
C PHE A 50 -17.63 -5.72 2.42
N SER A 51 -16.58 -4.89 2.44
CA SER A 51 -15.19 -5.34 2.34
C SER A 51 -14.81 -6.25 3.50
N LYS A 52 -15.27 -5.97 4.71
CA LYS A 52 -15.02 -6.83 5.88
C LYS A 52 -15.57 -8.23 5.69
N GLU A 53 -16.80 -8.35 5.21
CA GLU A 53 -17.43 -9.64 4.97
C GLU A 53 -16.72 -10.41 3.84
N SER A 54 -16.47 -9.75 2.72
CA SER A 54 -15.85 -10.37 1.55
C SER A 54 -14.39 -10.78 1.81
N LEU A 55 -13.57 -9.88 2.32
CA LEU A 55 -12.16 -10.14 2.64
C LEU A 55 -11.99 -11.18 3.73
N SER A 56 -12.98 -11.38 4.60
CA SER A 56 -12.98 -12.46 5.60
C SER A 56 -12.95 -13.85 4.98
N ARG A 57 -13.48 -13.99 3.78
CA ARG A 57 -13.47 -15.26 3.03
C ARG A 57 -12.15 -15.44 2.28
N THR A 58 -11.57 -14.37 1.76
CA THR A 58 -10.36 -14.38 0.95
C THR A 58 -9.09 -14.44 1.81
N TYR A 59 -9.08 -13.70 2.92
CA TYR A 59 -7.96 -13.62 3.87
C TYR A 59 -8.38 -14.13 5.26
N PRO A 60 -8.48 -15.44 5.48
CA PRO A 60 -8.98 -16.01 6.74
C PRO A 60 -7.93 -15.94 7.87
N PHE A 61 -7.06 -14.94 7.86
CA PHE A 61 -6.00 -14.78 8.87
C PHE A 61 -6.50 -13.99 10.08
N PRO A 62 -6.46 -14.56 11.30
CA PRO A 62 -6.95 -13.89 12.51
C PRO A 62 -6.35 -12.50 12.73
N ILE A 63 -5.07 -12.32 12.40
CA ILE A 63 -4.38 -11.03 12.56
C ILE A 63 -4.99 -9.92 11.70
N PHE A 64 -5.41 -10.22 10.49
CA PHE A 64 -6.10 -9.25 9.63
C PHE A 64 -7.44 -8.84 10.23
N HIS A 65 -8.21 -9.84 10.71
CA HIS A 65 -9.53 -9.58 11.28
C HIS A 65 -9.49 -8.77 12.56
N SER A 66 -8.46 -8.96 13.40
CA SER A 66 -8.29 -8.22 14.65
C SER A 66 -7.74 -6.82 14.44
N ALA A 67 -6.99 -6.59 13.35
CA ALA A 67 -6.35 -5.31 13.06
C ALA A 67 -7.23 -4.35 12.24
N ALA A 68 -8.22 -4.87 11.50
CA ALA A 68 -9.06 -4.05 10.64
C ALA A 68 -10.18 -3.37 11.43
N VAL A 69 -10.24 -2.04 11.34
CA VAL A 69 -11.34 -1.22 11.85
C VAL A 69 -12.46 -1.24 10.82
N VAL A 70 -13.68 -1.55 11.25
CA VAL A 70 -14.87 -1.48 10.40
C VAL A 70 -15.55 -0.14 10.58
N ALA A 71 -15.72 0.61 9.50
CA ALA A 71 -16.41 1.90 9.48
C ALA A 71 -17.53 1.88 8.43
N GLU A 72 -18.74 2.29 8.81
CA GLU A 72 -19.89 2.39 7.89
C GLU A 72 -19.63 3.41 6.77
N ASP A 73 -18.98 4.52 7.10
CA ASP A 73 -18.43 5.48 6.15
C ASP A 73 -16.94 5.69 6.43
N PRO A 74 -16.05 5.01 5.69
CA PRO A 74 -14.61 5.17 5.86
C PRO A 74 -14.12 6.60 5.65
N ARG A 75 -14.73 7.41 4.78
CA ARG A 75 -14.33 8.81 4.59
C ARG A 75 -14.59 9.62 5.84
N ALA A 76 -15.82 9.59 6.34
CA ALA A 76 -16.19 10.31 7.55
C ALA A 76 -15.29 9.88 8.73
N TYR A 77 -15.04 8.58 8.86
CA TYR A 77 -14.14 8.04 9.87
C TYR A 77 -12.73 8.64 9.82
N LEU A 78 -12.15 8.72 8.61
CA LEU A 78 -10.81 9.26 8.40
C LEU A 78 -10.75 10.78 8.66
N GLU A 79 -11.76 11.52 8.18
CA GLU A 79 -11.88 12.97 8.34
C GLU A 79 -12.02 13.36 9.82
N GLU A 80 -12.92 12.72 10.56
CA GLU A 80 -13.15 12.97 11.99
C GLU A 80 -11.90 12.74 12.86
N ARG A 81 -11.06 11.78 12.45
CA ARG A 81 -9.84 11.43 13.18
C ARG A 81 -8.59 12.12 12.65
N GLY A 82 -8.69 12.85 11.55
CA GLY A 82 -7.54 13.47 10.89
C GLY A 82 -6.50 12.45 10.43
N LEU A 83 -6.94 11.25 10.01
CA LEU A 83 -6.04 10.17 9.60
C LEU A 83 -5.61 10.37 8.14
N PRO A 84 -4.30 10.57 7.90
CA PRO A 84 -3.80 10.71 6.55
C PRO A 84 -3.82 9.36 5.81
N LEU A 85 -4.33 9.38 4.58
CA LEU A 85 -4.40 8.22 3.71
C LEU A 85 -3.01 7.88 3.16
N THR A 86 -2.59 6.63 3.31
CA THR A 86 -1.27 6.17 2.89
C THR A 86 -1.32 5.15 1.75
N LYS A 87 -2.42 4.40 1.62
CA LYS A 87 -2.63 3.43 0.54
C LYS A 87 -4.12 3.07 0.46
N VAL A 88 -4.62 2.92 -0.76
CA VAL A 88 -5.87 2.21 -1.05
C VAL A 88 -5.52 0.94 -1.81
N HIS A 89 -6.02 -0.18 -1.34
CA HIS A 89 -5.89 -1.47 -2.02
C HIS A 89 -7.29 -1.98 -2.33
N GLY A 90 -7.54 -2.30 -3.59
CA GLY A 90 -8.75 -2.98 -4.03
C GLY A 90 -8.42 -4.38 -4.48
N ASP A 91 -9.25 -5.35 -4.07
CA ASP A 91 -9.06 -6.75 -4.39
C ASP A 91 -10.34 -7.31 -5.00
N TRP A 92 -10.21 -8.27 -5.91
CA TRP A 92 -11.29 -8.91 -6.66
C TRP A 92 -12.21 -7.93 -7.42
N ASN A 93 -12.98 -8.42 -8.34
CA ASN A 93 -13.96 -7.65 -9.12
C ASN A 93 -13.37 -6.53 -10.01
N GLN A 94 -12.31 -6.84 -10.73
CA GLN A 94 -11.57 -5.92 -11.62
C GLN A 94 -12.45 -5.11 -12.58
N ALA A 95 -13.58 -5.67 -13.03
CA ALA A 95 -14.49 -4.97 -13.94
C ALA A 95 -15.10 -3.68 -13.34
N ARG A 96 -14.98 -3.48 -12.03
CA ARG A 96 -15.48 -2.31 -11.31
C ARG A 96 -14.41 -1.29 -10.95
N TYR A 97 -13.13 -1.59 -11.24
CA TYR A 97 -12.03 -0.70 -10.88
C TYR A 97 -12.02 0.55 -11.76
N PRO A 98 -12.07 1.75 -11.17
CA PRO A 98 -11.95 3.02 -11.89
C PRO A 98 -10.46 3.35 -12.16
N LEU A 99 -9.74 2.45 -12.85
CA LEU A 99 -8.29 2.52 -12.98
C LEU A 99 -7.81 3.77 -13.71
N GLU A 100 -8.54 4.21 -14.74
CA GLU A 100 -8.19 5.41 -15.50
C GLU A 100 -8.29 6.65 -14.61
N GLU A 101 -9.39 6.80 -13.90
CA GLU A 101 -9.63 7.94 -13.00
C GLU A 101 -8.65 7.92 -11.81
N LEU A 102 -8.36 6.75 -11.23
CA LEU A 102 -7.40 6.60 -10.15
C LEU A 102 -5.97 6.94 -10.61
N GLY A 103 -5.58 6.48 -11.80
CA GLY A 103 -4.27 6.74 -12.38
C GLY A 103 -4.04 8.20 -12.76
N ALA A 104 -5.12 8.97 -12.99
CA ALA A 104 -5.07 10.39 -13.31
C ALA A 104 -4.96 11.30 -12.07
N LEU A 105 -5.09 10.79 -10.85
CA LEU A 105 -5.02 11.59 -9.63
C LEU A 105 -3.59 12.12 -9.39
N PRO A 106 -3.43 13.42 -9.07
CA PRO A 106 -2.11 14.01 -8.88
C PRO A 106 -1.41 13.51 -7.60
N GLY A 107 -0.11 13.31 -7.65
CA GLY A 107 0.71 12.93 -6.51
C GLY A 107 0.51 11.51 -5.99
N VAL A 108 -0.12 10.66 -6.80
CA VAL A 108 -0.28 9.23 -6.53
C VAL A 108 0.16 8.40 -7.72
N GLN A 109 0.44 7.13 -7.50
CA GLN A 109 0.71 6.14 -8.53
C GLN A 109 -0.15 4.90 -8.33
N LEU A 110 -0.61 4.34 -9.43
CA LEU A 110 -1.34 3.09 -9.47
C LEU A 110 -0.36 1.95 -9.72
N THR A 111 -0.42 0.92 -8.88
CA THR A 111 0.38 -0.30 -9.01
C THR A 111 -0.51 -1.52 -8.75
N ALA A 112 0.01 -2.71 -9.01
CA ALA A 112 -0.62 -3.97 -8.65
C ALA A 112 0.41 -4.90 -8.00
N SER A 113 -0.02 -5.83 -7.18
CA SER A 113 0.82 -6.91 -6.65
C SER A 113 0.51 -8.26 -7.28
N ASN A 114 -0.65 -8.37 -7.92
CA ASN A 114 -1.08 -9.54 -8.71
C ASN A 114 -2.13 -9.11 -9.77
N ASP A 115 -2.62 -10.06 -10.54
CA ASP A 115 -3.57 -9.81 -11.63
C ASP A 115 -4.99 -9.46 -11.16
N HIS A 116 -5.27 -9.53 -9.87
CA HIS A 116 -6.61 -9.37 -9.29
C HIS A 116 -6.76 -8.11 -8.46
N ASP A 117 -5.68 -7.38 -8.20
CA ASP A 117 -5.68 -6.21 -7.33
C ASP A 117 -5.28 -4.92 -8.03
N PHE A 118 -5.53 -3.81 -7.35
CA PHE A 118 -4.82 -2.57 -7.57
C PHE A 118 -4.35 -1.98 -6.24
N GLU A 119 -3.25 -1.27 -6.29
CA GLU A 119 -2.75 -0.47 -5.18
C GLU A 119 -2.58 0.98 -5.63
N LEU A 120 -3.27 1.90 -4.97
CA LEU A 120 -3.01 3.32 -5.10
C LEU A 120 -2.12 3.77 -3.93
N VAL A 121 -0.97 4.33 -4.22
CA VAL A 121 0.02 4.77 -3.24
C VAL A 121 0.52 6.16 -3.58
N PRO A 122 1.12 6.91 -2.63
CA PRO A 122 1.75 8.19 -2.93
C PRO A 122 2.77 8.08 -4.06
N ASP A 123 2.83 9.08 -4.92
CA ASP A 123 3.84 9.15 -5.98
C ASP A 123 5.25 9.06 -5.39
N ARG A 124 6.15 8.46 -6.16
CA ARG A 124 7.56 8.29 -5.79
C ARG A 124 7.80 7.48 -4.52
N VAL A 125 6.88 6.59 -4.16
CA VAL A 125 7.06 5.64 -3.06
C VAL A 125 7.23 4.24 -3.62
N ASP A 126 8.44 3.73 -3.52
CA ASP A 126 8.82 2.39 -3.98
C ASP A 126 9.76 1.69 -2.99
N LYS A 127 9.98 0.40 -3.20
CA LYS A 127 10.84 -0.41 -2.32
C LYS A 127 12.31 0.02 -2.39
N GLY A 128 12.80 0.51 -3.54
CA GLY A 128 14.16 0.99 -3.71
C GLY A 128 14.44 2.23 -2.88
N ARG A 129 13.52 3.19 -2.87
CA ARG A 129 13.63 4.38 -2.02
C ARG A 129 13.57 4.05 -0.53
N ALA A 130 12.69 3.10 -0.14
CA ALA A 130 12.64 2.64 1.25
C ALA A 130 13.98 1.98 1.64
N MET A 131 14.54 1.13 0.79
CA MET A 131 15.84 0.51 1.01
C MET A 131 16.98 1.56 1.10
N ALA A 132 16.99 2.56 0.21
CA ALA A 132 17.98 3.62 0.25
C ALA A 132 17.91 4.43 1.57
N LEU A 133 16.70 4.71 2.06
CA LEU A 133 16.53 5.35 3.36
C LEU A 133 17.05 4.48 4.51
N ILE A 134 16.75 3.18 4.50
CA ILE A 134 17.22 2.25 5.52
C ILE A 134 18.75 2.17 5.48
N ALA A 135 19.34 2.01 4.31
CA ALA A 135 20.80 1.97 4.12
C ALA A 135 21.46 3.26 4.66
N LEU A 136 20.87 4.42 4.37
CA LEU A 136 21.34 5.70 4.88
C LEU A 136 21.29 5.76 6.42
N LEU A 137 20.16 5.33 7.02
CA LEU A 137 19.98 5.33 8.48
C LEU A 137 20.99 4.43 9.20
N TYR A 138 21.41 3.33 8.57
CA TYR A 138 22.41 2.43 9.11
C TYR A 138 23.86 2.76 8.66
N GLY A 139 24.06 3.79 7.86
CA GLY A 139 25.38 4.17 7.36
C GLY A 139 25.98 3.16 6.40
N VAL A 140 25.15 2.37 5.71
CA VAL A 140 25.57 1.32 4.77
C VAL A 140 25.46 1.84 3.34
N PRO A 141 26.53 1.81 2.52
CA PRO A 141 26.45 2.12 1.10
C PRO A 141 25.49 1.17 0.36
N LEU A 142 24.72 1.67 -0.59
CA LEU A 142 23.79 0.82 -1.37
C LEU A 142 24.50 -0.33 -2.09
N GLY A 143 25.76 -0.12 -2.52
CA GLY A 143 26.59 -1.16 -3.12
C GLY A 143 26.94 -2.33 -2.20
N GLU A 144 26.74 -2.18 -0.88
CA GLU A 144 26.96 -3.22 0.14
C GLU A 144 25.65 -3.84 0.64
N THR A 145 24.52 -3.53 -0.01
CA THR A 145 23.21 -4.11 0.32
C THR A 145 22.88 -5.28 -0.59
N ALA A 146 22.06 -6.20 -0.09
CA ALA A 146 21.43 -7.26 -0.87
C ALA A 146 19.91 -7.09 -0.86
N ALA A 147 19.27 -7.40 -1.98
CA ALA A 147 17.82 -7.38 -2.12
C ALA A 147 17.33 -8.65 -2.80
N VAL A 148 16.23 -9.20 -2.29
CA VAL A 148 15.56 -10.38 -2.85
C VAL A 148 14.14 -9.98 -3.25
N GLY A 149 13.71 -10.34 -4.46
CA GLY A 149 12.39 -9.99 -4.96
C GLY A 149 11.88 -10.97 -6.01
N ASP A 150 10.56 -10.97 -6.22
CA ASP A 150 9.87 -11.88 -7.13
C ASP A 150 8.80 -11.21 -7.99
N SER A 151 8.61 -9.90 -7.89
CA SER A 151 7.56 -9.18 -8.61
C SER A 151 8.02 -7.81 -9.11
N ASP A 152 7.24 -7.22 -10.04
CA ASP A 152 7.55 -5.92 -10.65
C ASP A 152 7.73 -4.81 -9.62
N ASN A 153 7.01 -4.86 -8.52
CA ASN A 153 7.13 -3.89 -7.45
C ASN A 153 8.45 -3.99 -6.66
N ASP A 154 9.26 -5.04 -6.88
CA ASP A 154 10.60 -5.21 -6.31
C ASP A 154 11.71 -4.66 -7.21
N LEU A 155 11.43 -4.39 -8.48
CA LEU A 155 12.44 -3.96 -9.46
C LEU A 155 13.23 -2.74 -9.01
N SER A 156 12.58 -1.76 -8.40
CA SER A 156 13.27 -0.55 -7.89
C SER A 156 14.29 -0.89 -6.80
N MET A 157 13.98 -1.82 -5.93
CA MET A 157 14.86 -2.29 -4.87
C MET A 157 16.01 -3.15 -5.43
N LEU A 158 15.68 -4.08 -6.33
CA LEU A 158 16.69 -4.92 -7.00
C LEU A 158 17.70 -4.08 -7.79
N ARG A 159 17.24 -3.05 -8.52
CA ARG A 159 18.11 -2.13 -9.28
C ARG A 159 19.02 -1.27 -8.39
N ALA A 160 18.60 -0.98 -7.17
CA ALA A 160 19.35 -0.13 -6.25
C ALA A 160 20.36 -0.92 -5.40
N ALA A 161 20.18 -2.22 -5.21
CA ALA A 161 21.04 -3.07 -4.39
C ALA A 161 22.37 -3.37 -5.06
N GLY A 162 23.42 -3.53 -4.24
CA GLY A 162 24.71 -4.03 -4.70
C GLY A 162 24.67 -5.51 -5.11
N LEU A 163 23.82 -6.31 -4.46
CA LEU A 163 23.55 -7.70 -4.80
C LEU A 163 22.05 -7.93 -5.01
N PRO A 164 21.53 -7.81 -6.23
CA PRO A 164 20.15 -8.17 -6.53
C PRO A 164 19.98 -9.68 -6.70
N ILE A 165 18.91 -10.23 -6.12
CA ILE A 165 18.56 -11.65 -6.19
C ILE A 165 17.11 -11.77 -6.63
N ALA A 166 16.87 -12.28 -7.83
CA ALA A 166 15.52 -12.63 -8.28
C ALA A 166 15.18 -14.05 -7.80
N MET A 167 13.98 -14.23 -7.28
CA MET A 167 13.47 -15.55 -6.90
C MET A 167 13.15 -16.38 -8.15
N GLY A 168 13.18 -17.71 -8.02
CA GLY A 168 12.96 -18.62 -9.15
C GLY A 168 11.55 -18.55 -9.76
N ASN A 169 10.58 -17.94 -9.07
CA ASN A 169 9.22 -17.67 -9.53
C ASN A 169 9.03 -16.24 -10.06
N ALA A 170 10.11 -15.45 -10.12
CA ALA A 170 10.02 -14.09 -10.66
C ALA A 170 9.66 -14.12 -12.16
N PRO A 171 8.87 -13.14 -12.66
CA PRO A 171 8.64 -12.97 -14.09
C PRO A 171 9.95 -12.80 -14.87
N ALA A 172 9.96 -13.23 -16.14
CA ALA A 172 11.13 -13.13 -17.01
C ALA A 172 11.46 -11.68 -17.41
#